data_4f96b61e833046c2d85027aa9a70e5f3
#
_entry.id   4f96b61e833046c2d85027aa9a70e5f3
#
_cell.length_a   1.000
_cell.length_b   1.000
_cell.length_c   1.000
_cell.angle_alpha   90.00
_cell.angle_beta   90.00
_cell.angle_gamma   90.00
#
_symmetry.space_group_name_H-M   'P 1'
#
loop_
_entity.id
_entity.type
_entity.pdbx_description
1 polymer ?
#
loop_
_entity_poly.entity_id
_entity_poly.type
_entity_poly.pdbx_seq_one_letter_code
_entity_poly.pdbx_strand_id
1 'polypeptide(L)'
;EDYFAVIIPPAERLLGFKKFDNWTYQHNDIDVLVFSLHKYIGLLLNSNPTMLETLWYRDGNYCDLETTSPFRNLRWNRRLFSSRHAADSFAGYAYGQLRRMEHNATSSKMGEKRKRIVAKFGYDTKNASHLIRLYRMGLEFVETGELMVYRPDREELVAIKNGEWSLDEIKAEANRLEERMCAAKEKSPLPTEPNRRVAQTLLVNLTLEHIKNQDSSHGDSRNINPYKLSAYTP
;
A
#
# COMPACT_ATOMS: atom_id res chain seq x y z
N GLU A 1 17.16 -2.45 2.80
CA GLU A 1 16.00 -2.49 3.70
C GLU A 1 14.95 -1.50 3.21
N ASP A 2 13.68 -1.90 3.22
CA ASP A 2 12.56 -1.10 2.73
C ASP A 2 11.79 -0.54 3.93
N TYR A 3 11.69 0.78 4.05
CA TYR A 3 10.93 1.47 5.09
C TYR A 3 9.72 2.17 4.50
N PHE A 4 8.62 2.12 5.24
CA PHE A 4 7.39 2.82 4.92
C PHE A 4 6.94 3.67 6.11
N ALA A 5 6.64 4.94 5.86
CA ALA A 5 6.18 5.86 6.90
C ALA A 5 4.95 6.66 6.45
N VAL A 6 4.08 6.95 7.40
CA VAL A 6 2.96 7.89 7.23
C VAL A 6 3.16 9.02 8.21
N ILE A 7 3.14 10.24 7.71
CA ILE A 7 3.33 11.46 8.53
C ILE A 7 2.14 12.40 8.39
N ILE A 8 1.93 13.21 9.41
CA ILE A 8 1.09 14.41 9.32
C ILE A 8 2.06 15.57 9.06
N PRO A 9 2.05 16.18 7.86
CA PRO A 9 2.96 17.26 7.54
C PRO A 9 2.72 18.50 8.42
N PRO A 10 3.72 19.39 8.56
CA PRO A 10 3.55 20.68 9.23
C PRO A 10 2.41 21.51 8.63
N ALA A 11 1.83 22.41 9.43
CA ALA A 11 0.67 23.22 9.03
C ALA A 11 0.90 23.99 7.71
N GLU A 12 2.11 24.48 7.47
CA GLU A 12 2.46 25.20 6.23
C GLU A 12 2.37 24.31 4.98
N ARG A 13 2.60 23.00 5.13
CA ARG A 13 2.46 22.01 4.04
C ARG A 13 1.04 21.46 3.91
N LEU A 14 0.25 21.56 4.97
CA LEU A 14 -1.17 21.14 4.96
C LEU A 14 -2.05 22.25 4.37
N LEU A 15 -1.82 23.49 4.78
CA LEU A 15 -2.67 24.65 4.48
C LEU A 15 -2.08 25.59 3.43
N GLY A 16 -0.76 25.51 3.22
CA GLY A 16 -0.04 26.36 2.29
C GLY A 16 -0.17 25.95 0.81
N PHE A 17 0.46 26.71 -0.06
CA PHE A 17 0.42 26.48 -1.51
C PHE A 17 1.21 25.24 -1.95
N LYS A 18 2.25 24.85 -1.23
CA LYS A 18 3.07 23.66 -1.53
C LYS A 18 2.59 22.49 -0.66
N LYS A 19 1.67 21.70 -1.18
CA LYS A 19 1.20 20.48 -0.52
C LYS A 19 2.28 19.40 -0.54
N PHE A 20 2.29 18.58 0.50
CA PHE A 20 3.11 17.39 0.57
C PHE A 20 2.22 16.15 0.43
N ASP A 21 2.45 15.35 -0.60
CA ASP A 21 1.73 14.10 -0.81
C ASP A 21 2.59 12.89 -0.42
N ASN A 22 3.77 12.78 -1.00
CA ASN A 22 4.71 11.70 -0.72
C ASN A 22 6.14 12.12 -1.03
N TRP A 23 7.08 11.37 -0.45
CA TRP A 23 8.51 11.53 -0.69
C TRP A 23 9.17 10.15 -0.71
N THR A 24 10.13 9.96 -1.60
CA THR A 24 10.92 8.74 -1.71
C THR A 24 12.38 9.11 -1.50
N TYR A 25 13.05 8.39 -0.62
CA TYR A 25 14.47 8.52 -0.38
C TYR A 25 15.12 7.17 -0.61
N GLN A 26 16.21 7.19 -1.37
CA GLN A 26 17.01 6.00 -1.64
C GLN A 26 18.48 6.32 -1.38
N HIS A 27 19.11 5.57 -0.49
CA HIS A 27 20.52 5.70 -0.20
C HIS A 27 21.11 4.35 0.19
N ASN A 28 22.14 3.90 -0.53
CA ASN A 28 22.71 2.56 -0.40
C ASN A 28 21.62 1.47 -0.53
N ASP A 29 21.48 0.62 0.50
CA ASP A 29 20.50 -0.46 0.57
C ASP A 29 19.22 -0.08 1.34
N ILE A 30 18.98 1.22 1.55
CA ILE A 30 17.84 1.74 2.28
C ILE A 30 16.90 2.46 1.31
N ASP A 31 15.68 1.96 1.17
CA ASP A 31 14.59 2.59 0.44
C ASP A 31 13.54 3.07 1.45
N VAL A 32 13.24 4.37 1.46
CA VAL A 32 12.22 4.94 2.36
C VAL A 32 11.13 5.58 1.52
N LEU A 33 9.90 5.16 1.76
CA LEU A 33 8.71 5.74 1.15
C LEU A 33 7.84 6.39 2.22
N VAL A 34 7.66 7.70 2.12
CA VAL A 34 6.90 8.50 3.08
C VAL A 34 5.65 9.03 2.40
N PHE A 35 4.48 8.81 3.01
CA PHE A 35 3.22 9.41 2.58
C PHE A 35 2.69 10.41 3.61
N SER A 36 2.01 11.46 3.14
CA SER A 36 1.15 12.25 4.04
C SER A 36 -0.05 11.41 4.47
N LEU A 37 -0.56 11.66 5.67
CA LEU A 37 -1.78 11.02 6.17
C LEU A 37 -2.96 11.19 5.19
N HIS A 38 -3.09 12.38 4.58
CA HIS A 38 -4.11 12.64 3.56
C HIS A 38 -3.98 11.71 2.35
N LYS A 39 -2.76 11.60 1.79
CA LYS A 39 -2.49 10.72 0.65
C LYS A 39 -2.70 9.25 1.00
N TYR A 40 -2.25 8.83 2.17
CA TYR A 40 -2.38 7.47 2.66
C TYR A 40 -3.87 7.07 2.80
N ILE A 41 -4.69 7.91 3.47
CA ILE A 41 -6.14 7.67 3.57
C ILE A 41 -6.81 7.64 2.20
N GLY A 42 -6.42 8.53 1.27
CA GLY A 42 -6.90 8.50 -0.11
C GLY A 42 -6.59 7.18 -0.82
N LEU A 43 -5.41 6.61 -0.63
CA LEU A 43 -5.04 5.30 -1.16
C LEU A 43 -5.83 4.16 -0.52
N LEU A 44 -6.07 4.22 0.80
CA LEU A 44 -6.94 3.26 1.50
C LEU A 44 -8.38 3.29 0.96
N LEU A 45 -8.94 4.49 0.76
CA LEU A 45 -10.28 4.68 0.18
C LEU A 45 -10.40 4.18 -1.27
N ASN A 46 -9.28 4.09 -1.98
CA ASN A 46 -9.21 3.51 -3.31
C ASN A 46 -8.79 2.02 -3.28
N SER A 47 -8.85 1.41 -2.11
CA SER A 47 -8.52 -0.01 -1.88
C SER A 47 -7.15 -0.42 -2.45
N ASN A 48 -6.15 0.49 -2.34
CA ASN A 48 -4.79 0.17 -2.76
C ASN A 48 -4.27 -1.04 -1.97
N PRO A 49 -3.89 -2.17 -2.62
CA PRO A 49 -3.53 -3.39 -1.92
C PRO A 49 -2.41 -3.21 -0.90
N THR A 50 -1.32 -2.53 -1.28
CA THR A 50 -0.16 -2.30 -0.42
C THR A 50 -0.53 -1.47 0.82
N MET A 51 -1.38 -0.46 0.65
CA MET A 51 -1.80 0.39 1.76
C MET A 51 -2.78 -0.35 2.67
N LEU A 52 -3.70 -1.12 2.10
CA LEU A 52 -4.62 -1.94 2.90
C LEU A 52 -3.84 -2.94 3.77
N GLU A 53 -2.84 -3.64 3.24
CA GLU A 53 -2.02 -4.59 3.99
C GLU A 53 -1.49 -3.99 5.30
N THR A 54 -1.08 -2.71 5.30
CA THR A 54 -0.50 -2.07 6.49
C THR A 54 -1.45 -2.01 7.69
N LEU A 55 -2.77 -1.98 7.44
CA LEU A 55 -3.78 -1.98 8.51
C LEU A 55 -4.01 -3.35 9.15
N TRP A 56 -3.54 -4.43 8.49
CA TRP A 56 -3.65 -5.82 8.96
C TRP A 56 -2.32 -6.43 9.39
N TYR A 57 -1.21 -5.68 9.38
CA TYR A 57 0.04 -6.15 9.96
C TYR A 57 -0.17 -6.48 11.44
N ARG A 58 0.39 -7.60 11.89
CA ARG A 58 0.41 -8.00 13.30
C ARG A 58 1.69 -7.47 13.93
N ASP A 59 1.57 -6.96 15.17
CA ASP A 59 2.72 -6.50 15.93
C ASP A 59 3.67 -7.68 16.18
N GLY A 60 4.95 -7.48 15.97
CA GLY A 60 6.01 -8.41 16.38
C GLY A 60 6.44 -9.48 15.39
N ASN A 61 5.82 -9.61 14.20
CA ASN A 61 6.14 -10.76 13.33
C ASN A 61 7.01 -10.47 12.11
N TYR A 62 7.05 -9.25 11.56
CA TYR A 62 7.75 -9.00 10.26
C TYR A 62 8.28 -7.58 10.04
N CYS A 63 8.01 -6.65 10.93
CA CYS A 63 8.53 -5.29 10.87
C CYS A 63 8.53 -4.71 12.27
N ASP A 64 9.51 -3.86 12.55
CA ASP A 64 9.50 -2.98 13.70
C ASP A 64 8.41 -1.93 13.46
N LEU A 65 7.16 -2.29 13.76
CA LEU A 65 6.03 -1.40 13.59
C LEU A 65 5.97 -0.46 14.79
N GLU A 66 6.64 0.69 14.70
CA GLU A 66 6.37 1.79 15.62
C GLU A 66 4.97 2.34 15.39
N THR A 67 4.04 1.95 16.26
CA THR A 67 2.67 2.41 16.18
C THR A 67 2.43 3.62 17.07
N THR A 68 2.24 4.77 16.44
CA THR A 68 1.74 5.97 17.11
C THR A 68 0.24 5.86 17.42
N SER A 69 -0.26 6.68 18.34
CA SER A 69 -1.70 6.75 18.65
C SER A 69 -2.59 6.99 17.41
N PRO A 70 -2.26 7.90 16.47
CA PRO A 70 -3.01 8.06 15.24
C PRO A 70 -3.09 6.79 14.39
N PHE A 71 -1.99 6.03 14.27
CA PHE A 71 -2.00 4.80 13.48
C PHE A 71 -2.81 3.69 14.13
N ARG A 72 -2.75 3.55 15.47
CA ARG A 72 -3.63 2.62 16.20
C ARG A 72 -5.11 2.95 15.98
N ASN A 73 -5.47 4.23 15.93
CA ASN A 73 -6.83 4.67 15.64
C ASN A 73 -7.26 4.27 14.23
N LEU A 74 -6.40 4.44 13.23
CA LEU A 74 -6.66 3.98 11.86
C LEU A 74 -6.86 2.46 11.79
N ARG A 75 -6.01 1.67 12.44
CA ARG A 75 -6.14 0.20 12.51
C ARG A 75 -7.42 -0.23 13.19
N TRP A 76 -7.82 0.44 14.26
CA TRP A 76 -9.09 0.16 14.95
C TRP A 76 -10.29 0.39 14.04
N ASN A 77 -10.20 1.41 13.21
CA ASN A 77 -11.25 1.80 12.27
C ASN A 77 -11.06 1.23 10.84
N ARG A 78 -10.20 0.22 10.64
CA ARG A 78 -9.83 -0.29 9.31
C ARG A 78 -11.02 -0.72 8.43
N ARG A 79 -12.13 -1.16 9.04
CA ARG A 79 -13.35 -1.54 8.32
C ARG A 79 -14.01 -0.39 7.57
N LEU A 80 -13.69 0.87 7.89
CA LEU A 80 -14.15 2.02 7.12
C LEU A 80 -13.65 2.00 5.66
N PHE A 81 -12.52 1.33 5.43
CA PHE A 81 -11.87 1.23 4.14
C PHE A 81 -12.23 -0.05 3.39
N SER A 82 -12.97 -0.96 4.03
CA SER A 82 -13.38 -2.22 3.42
C SER A 82 -14.61 -2.03 2.54
N SER A 83 -14.51 -2.44 1.27
CA SER A 83 -15.62 -2.38 0.31
C SER A 83 -15.44 -3.37 -0.83
N ARG A 84 -16.52 -3.65 -1.59
CA ARG A 84 -16.47 -4.49 -2.80
C ARG A 84 -15.57 -3.89 -3.89
N HIS A 85 -15.33 -2.57 -3.86
CA HIS A 85 -14.40 -1.90 -4.77
C HIS A 85 -12.98 -2.49 -4.71
N ALA A 86 -12.63 -3.15 -3.60
CA ALA A 86 -11.36 -3.85 -3.47
C ALA A 86 -11.18 -4.95 -4.54
N ALA A 87 -12.25 -5.61 -5.00
CA ALA A 87 -12.17 -6.60 -6.08
C ALA A 87 -11.55 -5.99 -7.35
N ASP A 88 -12.06 -4.84 -7.78
CA ASP A 88 -11.56 -4.16 -8.99
C ASP A 88 -10.13 -3.67 -8.81
N SER A 89 -9.83 -3.13 -7.62
CA SER A 89 -8.49 -2.63 -7.32
C SER A 89 -7.46 -3.77 -7.31
N PHE A 90 -7.69 -4.85 -6.57
CA PHE A 90 -6.77 -5.99 -6.53
C PHE A 90 -6.61 -6.64 -7.91
N ALA A 91 -7.70 -6.83 -8.67
CA ALA A 91 -7.66 -7.35 -10.03
C ALA A 91 -6.85 -6.43 -10.96
N GLY A 92 -7.04 -5.11 -10.87
CA GLY A 92 -6.27 -4.13 -11.65
C GLY A 92 -4.77 -4.16 -11.35
N TYR A 93 -4.39 -4.27 -10.06
CA TYR A 93 -2.99 -4.44 -9.67
C TYR A 93 -2.41 -5.79 -10.13
N ALA A 94 -3.18 -6.86 -10.02
CA ALA A 94 -2.80 -8.19 -10.53
C ALA A 94 -2.60 -8.17 -12.05
N TYR A 95 -3.55 -7.60 -12.80
CA TYR A 95 -3.41 -7.40 -14.24
C TYR A 95 -2.15 -6.60 -14.61
N GLY A 96 -1.83 -5.57 -13.82
CA GLY A 96 -0.58 -4.82 -13.98
C GLY A 96 0.68 -5.70 -13.83
N GLN A 97 0.67 -6.74 -12.98
CA GLN A 97 1.77 -7.70 -12.90
C GLN A 97 1.84 -8.60 -14.12
N LEU A 98 0.68 -9.09 -14.60
CA LEU A 98 0.59 -9.90 -15.82
C LEU A 98 1.16 -9.15 -17.03
N ARG A 99 0.76 -7.89 -17.22
CA ARG A 99 1.29 -7.05 -18.29
C ARG A 99 2.79 -6.83 -18.19
N ARG A 100 3.34 -6.66 -16.99
CA ARG A 100 4.79 -6.57 -16.79
C ARG A 100 5.52 -7.88 -17.11
N MET A 101 4.92 -9.04 -16.81
CA MET A 101 5.49 -10.33 -17.20
C MET A 101 5.60 -10.45 -18.72
N GLU A 102 4.55 -10.08 -19.45
CA GLU A 102 4.49 -10.17 -20.92
C GLU A 102 5.42 -9.16 -21.60
N HIS A 103 5.42 -7.88 -21.15
CA HIS A 103 6.21 -6.83 -21.80
C HIS A 103 7.69 -6.82 -21.38
N ASN A 104 8.01 -7.25 -20.16
CA ASN A 104 9.39 -7.23 -19.70
C ASN A 104 10.25 -8.31 -20.37
N ALA A 105 9.66 -9.34 -20.94
CA ALA A 105 10.41 -10.33 -21.74
C ALA A 105 11.18 -9.69 -22.93
N THR A 106 10.75 -8.48 -23.37
CA THR A 106 11.32 -7.76 -24.52
C THR A 106 11.94 -6.40 -24.18
N SER A 107 11.88 -5.94 -22.91
CA SER A 107 12.29 -4.59 -22.52
C SER A 107 13.79 -4.45 -22.27
N SER A 108 14.43 -3.50 -22.99
CA SER A 108 15.83 -3.09 -22.78
C SER A 108 16.10 -2.40 -21.43
N LYS A 109 15.05 -1.91 -20.74
CA LYS A 109 15.14 -1.18 -19.46
C LYS A 109 15.12 -2.07 -18.22
N MET A 110 15.14 -3.39 -18.39
CA MET A 110 15.11 -4.33 -17.28
C MET A 110 16.47 -4.42 -16.57
N GLY A 111 16.50 -4.35 -15.23
CA GLY A 111 17.72 -4.54 -14.46
C GLY A 111 18.30 -5.96 -14.63
N GLU A 112 19.61 -6.09 -14.56
CA GLU A 112 20.35 -7.35 -14.85
C GLU A 112 19.86 -8.56 -14.05
N LYS A 113 19.53 -8.39 -12.77
CA LYS A 113 18.98 -9.46 -11.93
C LYS A 113 17.69 -10.05 -12.50
N ARG A 114 16.83 -9.19 -13.01
CA ARG A 114 15.53 -9.58 -13.59
C ARG A 114 15.71 -10.24 -14.96
N LYS A 115 16.62 -9.73 -15.79
CA LYS A 115 16.97 -10.37 -17.08
C LYS A 115 17.43 -11.81 -16.89
N ARG A 116 18.26 -12.09 -15.87
CA ARG A 116 18.71 -13.45 -15.53
C ARG A 116 17.54 -14.38 -15.17
N ILE A 117 16.55 -13.87 -14.42
CA ILE A 117 15.33 -14.64 -14.07
C ILE A 117 14.55 -15.01 -15.33
N VAL A 118 14.28 -14.02 -16.19
CA VAL A 118 13.54 -14.24 -17.44
C VAL A 118 14.32 -15.18 -18.39
N ALA A 119 15.63 -15.03 -18.50
CA ALA A 119 16.47 -15.93 -19.31
C ALA A 119 16.44 -17.37 -18.80
N LYS A 120 16.36 -17.57 -17.49
CA LYS A 120 16.34 -18.90 -16.87
C LYS A 120 14.98 -19.59 -16.97
N PHE A 121 13.88 -18.86 -16.75
CA PHE A 121 12.54 -19.42 -16.58
C PHE A 121 11.58 -19.09 -17.73
N GLY A 122 11.97 -18.22 -18.67
CA GLY A 122 11.13 -17.77 -19.78
C GLY A 122 10.16 -16.64 -19.42
N TYR A 123 10.01 -16.31 -18.14
CA TYR A 123 9.12 -15.24 -17.65
C TYR A 123 9.61 -14.69 -16.31
N ASP A 124 9.05 -13.56 -15.86
CA ASP A 124 9.37 -12.91 -14.57
C ASP A 124 8.63 -13.60 -13.43
N THR A 125 9.28 -14.56 -12.78
CA THR A 125 8.71 -15.36 -11.69
C THR A 125 8.35 -14.54 -10.45
N LYS A 126 9.04 -13.40 -10.20
CA LYS A 126 8.71 -12.49 -9.10
C LYS A 126 7.35 -11.81 -9.35
N ASN A 127 7.12 -11.33 -10.57
CA ASN A 127 5.83 -10.73 -10.93
C ASN A 127 4.72 -11.79 -10.94
N ALA A 128 5.01 -13.04 -11.34
CA ALA A 128 4.05 -14.15 -11.29
C ALA A 128 3.60 -14.46 -9.85
N SER A 129 4.55 -14.63 -8.94
CA SER A 129 4.23 -14.84 -7.51
C SER A 129 3.39 -13.68 -6.94
N HIS A 130 3.72 -12.44 -7.31
CA HIS A 130 2.98 -11.26 -6.85
C HIS A 130 1.58 -11.18 -7.47
N LEU A 131 1.40 -11.55 -8.74
CA LEU A 131 0.13 -11.65 -9.42
C LEU A 131 -0.83 -12.60 -8.68
N ILE A 132 -0.40 -13.83 -8.42
CA ILE A 132 -1.21 -14.84 -7.73
C ILE A 132 -1.51 -14.40 -6.29
N ARG A 133 -0.53 -13.84 -5.58
CA ARG A 133 -0.72 -13.28 -4.24
C ARG A 133 -1.80 -12.20 -4.21
N LEU A 134 -1.77 -11.25 -5.15
CA LEU A 134 -2.76 -10.16 -5.23
C LEU A 134 -4.18 -10.69 -5.43
N TYR A 135 -4.39 -11.63 -6.36
CA TYR A 135 -5.70 -12.23 -6.58
C TYR A 135 -6.21 -12.96 -5.33
N ARG A 136 -5.38 -13.79 -4.72
CA ARG A 136 -5.77 -14.57 -3.53
C ARG A 136 -6.08 -13.68 -2.33
N MET A 137 -5.28 -12.64 -2.10
CA MET A 137 -5.53 -11.65 -1.04
C MET A 137 -6.80 -10.85 -1.30
N GLY A 138 -7.00 -10.40 -2.53
CA GLY A 138 -8.19 -9.64 -2.92
C GLY A 138 -9.45 -10.48 -2.77
N LEU A 139 -9.41 -11.74 -3.18
CA LEU A 139 -10.53 -12.69 -3.03
C LEU A 139 -10.90 -12.88 -1.56
N GLU A 140 -9.91 -13.19 -0.71
CA GLU A 140 -10.08 -13.31 0.72
C GLU A 140 -10.69 -12.05 1.35
N PHE A 141 -10.16 -10.88 0.97
CA PHE A 141 -10.67 -9.61 1.49
C PHE A 141 -12.11 -9.33 1.08
N VAL A 142 -12.46 -9.60 -0.16
CA VAL A 142 -13.83 -9.40 -0.67
C VAL A 142 -14.82 -10.36 -0.05
N GLU A 143 -14.40 -11.60 0.25
CA GLU A 143 -15.22 -12.63 0.87
C GLU A 143 -15.41 -12.40 2.39
N THR A 144 -14.37 -11.90 3.09
CA THR A 144 -14.35 -11.86 4.56
C THR A 144 -14.24 -10.48 5.18
N GLY A 145 -13.73 -9.50 4.43
CA GLY A 145 -13.35 -8.18 4.95
C GLY A 145 -12.05 -8.17 5.76
N GLU A 146 -11.29 -9.25 5.77
CA GLU A 146 -10.02 -9.39 6.49
C GLU A 146 -8.88 -9.74 5.52
N LEU A 147 -7.65 -9.31 5.84
CA LEU A 147 -6.45 -9.63 5.08
C LEU A 147 -5.49 -10.47 5.93
N MET A 148 -5.10 -11.62 5.42
CA MET A 148 -3.98 -12.38 5.98
C MET A 148 -2.66 -11.93 5.31
N VAL A 149 -1.97 -11.00 5.93
CA VAL A 149 -0.70 -10.49 5.42
C VAL A 149 0.37 -11.59 5.48
N TYR A 150 0.38 -12.36 6.59
CA TYR A 150 1.14 -13.61 6.65
C TYR A 150 0.37 -14.69 5.91
N ARG A 151 0.85 -15.02 4.73
CA ARG A 151 0.14 -15.90 3.81
C ARG A 151 0.22 -17.38 4.24
N PRO A 152 -0.93 -18.07 4.37
CA PRO A 152 -0.93 -19.52 4.60
C PRO A 152 -0.38 -20.31 3.40
N ASP A 153 -0.52 -19.75 2.18
CA ASP A 153 -0.03 -20.31 0.91
C ASP A 153 1.39 -19.84 0.53
N ARG A 154 2.19 -19.39 1.52
CA ARG A 154 3.52 -18.81 1.26
C ARG A 154 4.47 -19.77 0.58
N GLU A 155 4.40 -21.07 0.89
CA GLU A 155 5.27 -22.09 0.30
C GLU A 155 5.03 -22.20 -1.20
N GLU A 156 3.77 -22.22 -1.61
CA GLU A 156 3.39 -22.23 -3.02
C GLU A 156 3.79 -20.94 -3.73
N LEU A 157 3.62 -19.77 -3.10
CA LEU A 157 4.08 -18.50 -3.64
C LEU A 157 5.62 -18.46 -3.80
N VAL A 158 6.35 -19.11 -2.90
CA VAL A 158 7.81 -19.28 -3.02
C VAL A 158 8.16 -20.25 -4.15
N ALA A 159 7.43 -21.36 -4.32
CA ALA A 159 7.59 -22.29 -5.43
C ALA A 159 7.40 -21.57 -6.79
N ILE A 160 6.35 -20.75 -6.93
CA ILE A 160 6.15 -19.90 -8.12
C ILE A 160 7.36 -18.97 -8.33
N LYS A 161 7.82 -18.28 -7.28
CA LYS A 161 8.96 -17.37 -7.36
C LYS A 161 10.27 -18.08 -7.75
N ASN A 162 10.41 -19.34 -7.40
CA ASN A 162 11.55 -20.19 -7.76
C ASN A 162 11.43 -20.78 -9.18
N GLY A 163 10.31 -20.55 -9.88
CA GLY A 163 10.10 -21.01 -11.25
C GLY A 163 9.66 -22.48 -11.37
N GLU A 164 9.04 -23.02 -10.32
CA GLU A 164 8.51 -24.39 -10.30
C GLU A 164 7.20 -24.53 -11.09
N TRP A 165 6.53 -23.41 -11.38
CA TRP A 165 5.34 -23.35 -12.22
C TRP A 165 5.71 -22.87 -13.62
N SER A 166 5.06 -23.40 -14.63
CA SER A 166 5.14 -22.89 -16.00
C SER A 166 4.35 -21.60 -16.17
N LEU A 167 4.65 -20.83 -17.22
CA LEU A 167 3.87 -19.63 -17.56
C LEU A 167 2.39 -19.94 -17.84
N ASP A 168 2.12 -21.10 -18.45
CA ASP A 168 0.75 -21.53 -18.77
C ASP A 168 -0.04 -21.87 -17.50
N GLU A 169 0.58 -22.53 -16.52
CA GLU A 169 -0.03 -22.77 -15.20
C GLU A 169 -0.34 -21.45 -14.48
N ILE A 170 0.59 -20.48 -14.50
CA ILE A 170 0.36 -19.15 -13.92
C ILE A 170 -0.83 -18.44 -14.59
N LYS A 171 -0.90 -18.47 -15.92
CA LYS A 171 -2.00 -17.84 -16.66
C LYS A 171 -3.35 -18.53 -16.39
N ALA A 172 -3.36 -19.86 -16.37
CA ALA A 172 -4.57 -20.63 -16.05
C ALA A 172 -5.10 -20.32 -14.63
N GLU A 173 -4.19 -20.29 -13.65
CA GLU A 173 -4.56 -19.95 -12.27
C GLU A 173 -5.02 -18.48 -12.16
N ALA A 174 -4.35 -17.54 -12.83
CA ALA A 174 -4.75 -16.14 -12.84
C ALA A 174 -6.18 -15.96 -13.39
N ASN A 175 -6.50 -16.60 -14.52
CA ASN A 175 -7.84 -16.56 -15.11
C ASN A 175 -8.90 -17.16 -14.16
N ARG A 176 -8.60 -18.31 -13.55
CA ARG A 176 -9.48 -18.96 -12.58
C ARG A 176 -9.75 -18.05 -11.36
N LEU A 177 -8.73 -17.37 -10.86
CA LEU A 177 -8.85 -16.45 -9.73
C LEU A 177 -9.61 -15.18 -10.10
N GLU A 178 -9.46 -14.67 -11.32
CA GLU A 178 -10.21 -13.52 -11.83
C GLU A 178 -11.71 -13.83 -11.93
N GLU A 179 -12.08 -14.98 -12.50
CA GLU A 179 -13.48 -15.43 -12.55
C GLU A 179 -14.08 -15.56 -11.14
N ARG A 180 -13.33 -16.15 -10.21
CA ARG A 180 -13.74 -16.23 -8.81
C ARG A 180 -13.89 -14.87 -8.15
N MET A 181 -12.99 -13.92 -8.45
CA MET A 181 -13.05 -12.55 -7.93
C MET A 181 -14.34 -11.85 -8.39
N CYS A 182 -14.70 -11.98 -9.66
CA CYS A 182 -15.96 -11.43 -10.19
C CYS A 182 -17.18 -12.03 -9.45
N ALA A 183 -17.23 -13.35 -9.28
CA ALA A 183 -18.31 -14.02 -8.55
C ALA A 183 -18.36 -13.65 -7.06
N ALA A 184 -17.21 -13.51 -6.42
CA ALA A 184 -17.11 -13.14 -5.00
C ALA A 184 -17.53 -11.68 -4.78
N LYS A 185 -17.21 -10.77 -5.70
CA LYS A 185 -17.64 -9.36 -5.65
C LYS A 185 -19.16 -9.24 -5.55
N GLU A 186 -19.89 -9.99 -6.38
CA GLU A 186 -21.37 -9.96 -6.39
C GLU A 186 -21.98 -10.48 -5.07
N LYS A 187 -21.33 -11.45 -4.45
CA LYS A 187 -21.81 -12.12 -3.21
C LYS A 187 -21.21 -11.52 -1.94
N SER A 188 -20.32 -10.55 -2.07
CA SER A 188 -19.58 -9.99 -0.95
C SER A 188 -20.49 -9.38 0.12
N PRO A 189 -20.24 -9.66 1.42
CA PRO A 189 -20.96 -9.03 2.52
C PRO A 189 -20.51 -7.55 2.74
N LEU A 190 -19.46 -7.11 2.05
CA LEU A 190 -18.92 -5.77 2.19
C LEU A 190 -19.82 -4.71 1.54
N PRO A 191 -19.81 -3.46 2.03
CA PRO A 191 -20.48 -2.36 1.35
C PRO A 191 -19.91 -2.14 -0.06
N THR A 192 -20.70 -1.57 -0.94
CA THR A 192 -20.28 -1.27 -2.32
C THR A 192 -19.08 -0.32 -2.34
N GLU A 193 -19.11 0.72 -1.51
CA GLU A 193 -18.08 1.76 -1.40
C GLU A 193 -17.57 1.89 0.03
N PRO A 194 -16.31 2.34 0.24
CA PRO A 194 -15.80 2.62 1.56
C PRO A 194 -16.53 3.80 2.20
N ASN A 195 -16.53 3.89 3.52
CA ASN A 195 -17.19 4.97 4.23
C ASN A 195 -16.38 6.28 4.17
N ARG A 196 -16.39 6.93 3.01
CA ARG A 196 -15.63 8.17 2.73
C ARG A 196 -15.94 9.29 3.73
N ARG A 197 -17.22 9.43 4.15
CA ARG A 197 -17.64 10.49 5.09
C ARG A 197 -16.97 10.32 6.46
N VAL A 198 -17.01 9.11 7.01
CA VAL A 198 -16.41 8.84 8.33
C VAL A 198 -14.89 8.86 8.24
N ALA A 199 -14.30 8.34 7.15
CA ALA A 199 -12.87 8.40 6.92
C ALA A 199 -12.36 9.86 6.81
N GLN A 200 -13.12 10.75 6.17
CA GLN A 200 -12.79 12.19 6.14
C GLN A 200 -12.84 12.80 7.54
N THR A 201 -13.87 12.50 8.34
CA THR A 201 -13.94 12.97 9.72
C THR A 201 -12.75 12.48 10.55
N LEU A 202 -12.36 11.21 10.38
CA LEU A 202 -11.19 10.64 11.04
C LEU A 202 -9.91 11.38 10.65
N LEU A 203 -9.69 11.61 9.34
CA LEU A 203 -8.55 12.37 8.84
C LEU A 203 -8.47 13.77 9.48
N VAL A 204 -9.59 14.49 9.49
CA VAL A 204 -9.66 15.85 10.06
C VAL A 204 -9.33 15.82 11.55
N ASN A 205 -9.93 14.91 12.31
CA ASN A 205 -9.70 14.80 13.75
C ASN A 205 -8.24 14.50 14.09
N LEU A 206 -7.64 13.51 13.42
CA LEU A 206 -6.23 13.15 13.62
C LEU A 206 -5.28 14.31 13.28
N THR A 207 -5.60 15.05 12.21
CA THR A 207 -4.81 16.21 11.78
C THR A 207 -4.91 17.36 12.79
N LEU A 208 -6.13 17.68 13.26
CA LEU A 208 -6.34 18.75 14.25
C LEU A 208 -5.72 18.41 15.60
N GLU A 209 -5.82 17.15 16.05
CA GLU A 209 -5.18 16.68 17.28
C GLU A 209 -3.66 16.84 17.19
N HIS A 210 -3.06 16.47 16.08
CA HIS A 210 -1.63 16.63 15.85
C HIS A 210 -1.18 18.09 15.89
N ILE A 211 -1.91 19.01 15.21
CA ILE A 211 -1.60 20.44 15.21
C ILE A 211 -1.68 21.02 16.63
N LYS A 212 -2.73 20.71 17.39
CA LYS A 212 -2.89 21.19 18.77
C LYS A 212 -1.76 20.70 19.68
N ASN A 213 -1.32 19.45 19.52
CA ASN A 213 -0.24 18.90 20.32
C ASN A 213 1.12 19.53 20.00
N GLN A 214 1.34 19.93 18.74
CA GLN A 214 2.54 20.69 18.36
C GLN A 214 2.56 22.09 18.99
N ASP A 215 1.45 22.81 18.96
CA ASP A 215 1.34 24.12 19.60
C ASP A 215 1.57 24.06 21.13
N SER A 216 1.11 22.99 21.76
CA SER A 216 1.29 22.78 23.20
C SER A 216 2.75 22.45 23.58
N SER A 217 3.52 21.85 22.69
CA SER A 217 4.95 21.54 22.89
C SER A 217 5.87 22.74 22.61
N HIS A 218 5.39 23.77 21.94
CA HIS A 218 6.12 25.01 21.61
C HIS A 218 5.69 26.20 22.48
N GLY A 219 5.16 25.96 23.64
CA GLY A 219 4.64 26.95 24.56
C GLY A 219 5.70 27.85 25.22
N ASP A 220 6.61 28.44 24.45
CA ASP A 220 7.34 29.68 24.83
C ASP A 220 8.13 30.34 23.68
N SER A 221 7.62 30.35 22.47
CA SER A 221 8.27 31.13 21.40
C SER A 221 7.26 31.79 20.47
N ARG A 222 6.35 32.61 21.05
CA ARG A 222 5.59 33.62 20.28
C ARG A 222 6.43 34.83 19.98
N ASN A 223 7.58 34.64 19.35
CA ASN A 223 8.31 35.71 18.70
C ASN A 223 8.65 35.24 17.27
N ILE A 224 7.63 35.18 16.43
CA ILE A 224 7.83 34.98 15.00
C ILE A 224 8.48 36.25 14.49
N ASN A 225 9.80 36.26 14.43
CA ASN A 225 10.52 37.27 13.67
C ASN A 225 10.29 37.00 12.18
N PRO A 226 9.46 37.82 11.48
CA PRO A 226 9.14 37.60 10.07
C PRO A 226 10.35 37.67 9.14
N TYR A 227 11.51 38.04 9.62
CA TYR A 227 12.74 38.20 8.83
C TYR A 227 13.71 37.02 8.92
N LYS A 228 13.36 35.94 9.65
CA LYS A 228 14.18 34.70 9.68
C LYS A 228 13.79 33.64 8.64
N LEU A 229 13.02 33.98 7.64
CA LEU A 229 12.59 33.07 6.56
C LEU A 229 13.65 32.83 5.47
N SER A 230 14.86 33.35 5.59
CA SER A 230 15.91 33.24 4.55
C SER A 230 16.84 32.03 4.68
N ALA A 231 16.65 31.12 5.63
CA ALA A 231 17.64 30.08 5.95
C ALA A 231 17.23 28.63 5.54
N TYR A 232 16.18 28.45 4.74
CA TYR A 232 15.84 27.14 4.18
C TYR A 232 15.76 27.20 2.66
N THR A 233 16.90 27.25 2.02
CA THR A 233 17.07 26.84 0.62
C THR A 233 17.48 25.37 0.58
N PRO A 234 17.02 24.58 -0.46
CA PRO A 234 16.92 23.14 -0.54
C PRO A 234 18.24 22.41 -0.46
#